data_88e98c7815f3e7730585ecff459e3182
#
_entry.id   88e98c7815f3e7730585ecff459e3182
#
_cell.length_a   1.000
_cell.length_b   1.000
_cell.length_c   1.000
_cell.angle_alpha   90.00
_cell.angle_beta   90.00
_cell.angle_gamma   90.00
#
_symmetry.space_group_name_H-M   'P 1'
#
loop_
_entity.id
_entity.type
_entity.pdbx_description
1 polymer ?
#
loop_
_entity_poly.entity_id
_entity_poly.type
_entity_poly.pdbx_seq_one_letter_code
_entity_poly.pdbx_strand_id
1 'polypeptide(L)'
;AVLLDEEYKEIGTLCQYVHPEFGILDYFITNLTGIEKGQIKNAPKLKDALIHMADWLGEREYKVFAWSKSDYWQLDHEIKSKKLNDEKLDELMKPERWVDYQEIFGKKYNFEQAVGLQEALMLCDIEPDGRMHDGLDDAWNTARLIEKLEKNPNYKLIYRERQEQEDSQPLKVRLGELFEGLNLQLG
;
A
#
# COMPACT_ATOMS: atom_id res chain seq x y z
N ALA A 1 6.69 -7.81 -5.92
CA ALA A 1 7.59 -7.33 -4.85
C ALA A 1 8.71 -6.48 -5.46
N VAL A 2 9.17 -5.50 -4.70
CA VAL A 2 10.33 -4.64 -5.01
C VAL A 2 11.34 -4.80 -3.89
N LEU A 3 12.59 -5.09 -4.22
CA LEU A 3 13.68 -5.24 -3.27
C LEU A 3 14.49 -3.93 -3.21
N LEU A 4 14.60 -3.38 -2.02
CA LEU A 4 15.39 -2.19 -1.75
C LEU A 4 16.65 -2.57 -0.95
N ASP A 5 17.74 -1.82 -1.14
CA ASP A 5 18.91 -1.87 -0.28
C ASP A 5 18.71 -1.04 1.02
N GLU A 6 19.74 -0.96 1.86
CA GLU A 6 19.71 -0.19 3.11
C GLU A 6 19.55 1.33 2.90
N GLU A 7 19.82 1.83 1.68
CA GLU A 7 19.65 3.21 1.28
C GLU A 7 18.31 3.47 0.58
N TYR A 8 17.42 2.46 0.62
CA TYR A 8 16.10 2.45 -0.04
C TYR A 8 16.17 2.54 -1.56
N LYS A 9 17.29 2.15 -2.17
CA LYS A 9 17.42 2.08 -3.61
C LYS A 9 16.99 0.71 -4.11
N GLU A 10 16.23 0.69 -5.19
CA GLU A 10 15.85 -0.57 -5.83
C GLU A 10 17.07 -1.35 -6.34
N ILE A 11 17.11 -2.62 -5.98
CA ILE A 11 18.11 -3.58 -6.42
C ILE A 11 17.52 -4.83 -7.07
N GLY A 12 16.19 -4.93 -7.12
CA GLY A 12 15.52 -6.03 -7.81
C GLY A 12 14.01 -5.97 -7.72
N THR A 13 13.37 -6.64 -8.66
CA THR A 13 11.92 -6.74 -8.78
C THR A 13 11.51 -8.19 -9.02
N LEU A 14 10.44 -8.64 -8.37
CA LEU A 14 9.80 -9.93 -8.60
C LEU A 14 8.34 -9.71 -8.94
N CYS A 15 7.91 -10.12 -10.14
CA CYS A 15 6.52 -10.22 -10.54
C CYS A 15 6.18 -11.68 -10.82
N GLN A 16 5.26 -12.25 -10.03
CA GLN A 16 4.88 -13.65 -10.15
C GLN A 16 3.37 -13.79 -10.07
N TYR A 17 2.76 -14.24 -11.17
CA TYR A 17 1.37 -14.69 -11.14
C TYR A 17 1.26 -16.04 -10.42
N VAL A 18 0.13 -16.25 -9.76
CA VAL A 18 -0.17 -17.48 -9.03
C VAL A 18 -1.42 -18.12 -9.62
N HIS A 19 -1.36 -19.42 -9.89
CA HIS A 19 -2.53 -20.18 -10.31
C HIS A 19 -3.48 -20.39 -9.14
N PRO A 20 -4.73 -19.89 -9.19
CA PRO A 20 -5.70 -20.12 -8.12
C PRO A 20 -6.13 -21.59 -8.09
N GLU A 21 -5.98 -22.23 -6.94
CA GLU A 21 -6.38 -23.62 -6.76
C GLU A 21 -7.87 -23.75 -6.42
N PHE A 22 -8.43 -22.70 -5.82
CA PHE A 22 -9.85 -22.59 -5.46
C PHE A 22 -10.38 -21.25 -5.97
N GLY A 23 -11.60 -21.29 -6.48
CA GLY A 23 -12.24 -20.10 -6.99
C GLY A 23 -12.05 -19.90 -8.50
N ILE A 24 -12.69 -18.89 -9.01
CA ILE A 24 -12.70 -18.54 -10.44
C ILE A 24 -12.26 -17.08 -10.53
N LEU A 25 -11.38 -16.79 -11.48
CA LEU A 25 -11.12 -15.40 -11.85
C LEU A 25 -12.36 -14.85 -12.55
N ASP A 26 -13.13 -14.05 -11.82
CA ASP A 26 -14.34 -13.42 -12.33
C ASP A 26 -14.05 -12.07 -13.00
N TYR A 27 -15.09 -11.47 -13.58
CA TYR A 27 -15.00 -10.21 -14.27
C TYR A 27 -14.63 -9.04 -13.32
N PHE A 28 -15.11 -9.08 -12.08
CA PHE A 28 -14.82 -8.05 -11.10
C PHE A 28 -13.32 -8.04 -10.75
N ILE A 29 -12.74 -9.19 -10.46
CA ILE A 29 -11.31 -9.32 -10.14
C ILE A 29 -10.44 -8.94 -11.35
N THR A 30 -10.81 -9.40 -12.55
CA THR A 30 -10.09 -9.02 -13.78
C THR A 30 -10.09 -7.51 -13.99
N ASN A 31 -11.23 -6.84 -13.79
CA ASN A 31 -11.31 -5.39 -13.94
C ASN A 31 -10.53 -4.64 -12.85
N LEU A 32 -10.55 -5.15 -11.63
CA LEU A 32 -9.86 -4.55 -10.48
C LEU A 32 -8.34 -4.64 -10.65
N THR A 33 -7.83 -5.84 -10.89
CA THR A 33 -6.39 -6.14 -10.88
C THR A 33 -5.72 -6.09 -12.26
N GLY A 34 -6.49 -6.20 -13.34
CA GLY A 34 -5.95 -6.38 -14.70
C GLY A 34 -5.47 -7.79 -15.00
N ILE A 35 -5.57 -8.72 -14.06
CA ILE A 35 -5.13 -10.10 -14.28
C ILE A 35 -6.08 -10.81 -15.23
N GLU A 36 -5.53 -11.43 -16.26
CA GLU A 36 -6.29 -12.20 -17.25
C GLU A 36 -6.11 -13.72 -17.05
N LYS A 37 -7.11 -14.49 -17.48
CA LYS A 37 -7.08 -15.97 -17.39
C LYS A 37 -5.87 -16.59 -18.07
N GLY A 38 -5.37 -15.98 -19.15
CA GLY A 38 -4.19 -16.45 -19.87
C GLY A 38 -2.91 -16.41 -19.04
N GLN A 39 -2.76 -15.38 -18.20
CA GLN A 39 -1.58 -15.17 -17.36
C GLN A 39 -1.48 -16.16 -16.21
N ILE A 40 -2.63 -16.54 -15.63
CA ILE A 40 -2.66 -17.43 -14.46
C ILE A 40 -2.79 -18.92 -14.82
N LYS A 41 -3.17 -19.24 -16.07
CA LYS A 41 -3.44 -20.63 -16.51
C LYS A 41 -2.25 -21.57 -16.27
N ASN A 42 -1.05 -21.09 -16.58
CA ASN A 42 0.20 -21.86 -16.48
C ASN A 42 1.11 -21.32 -15.37
N ALA A 43 0.59 -20.43 -14.53
CA ALA A 43 1.34 -19.91 -13.39
C ALA A 43 1.56 -21.01 -12.33
N PRO A 44 2.63 -20.91 -11.54
CA PRO A 44 2.84 -21.84 -10.43
C PRO A 44 1.71 -21.72 -9.40
N LYS A 45 1.51 -22.78 -8.62
CA LYS A 45 0.66 -22.74 -7.43
C LYS A 45 1.29 -21.90 -6.34
N LEU A 46 0.50 -21.54 -5.33
CA LEU A 46 0.93 -20.67 -4.24
C LEU A 46 2.22 -21.16 -3.57
N LYS A 47 2.34 -22.45 -3.26
CA LYS A 47 3.56 -23.01 -2.65
C LYS A 47 4.80 -22.71 -3.47
N ASP A 48 4.76 -23.03 -4.76
CA ASP A 48 5.91 -22.89 -5.64
C ASP A 48 6.25 -21.41 -5.89
N ALA A 49 5.24 -20.54 -5.97
CA ALA A 49 5.43 -19.11 -6.10
C ALA A 49 6.10 -18.49 -4.85
N LEU A 50 5.72 -18.92 -3.65
CA LEU A 50 6.33 -18.46 -2.41
C LEU A 50 7.75 -19.01 -2.23
N ILE A 51 8.02 -20.27 -2.61
CA ILE A 51 9.37 -20.82 -2.62
C ILE A 51 10.25 -20.03 -3.60
N HIS A 52 9.72 -19.70 -4.79
CA HIS A 52 10.44 -18.86 -5.75
C HIS A 52 10.75 -17.47 -5.18
N MET A 53 9.82 -16.86 -4.44
CA MET A 53 10.08 -15.60 -3.74
C MET A 53 11.17 -15.75 -2.67
N ALA A 54 11.13 -16.82 -1.88
CA ALA A 54 12.17 -17.11 -0.88
C ALA A 54 13.55 -17.33 -1.53
N ASP A 55 13.61 -18.04 -2.66
CA ASP A 55 14.84 -18.25 -3.42
C ASP A 55 15.38 -16.96 -4.04
N TRP A 56 14.50 -16.09 -4.51
CA TRP A 56 14.87 -14.77 -5.02
C TRP A 56 15.44 -13.86 -3.93
N LEU A 57 14.90 -13.93 -2.72
CA LEU A 57 15.45 -13.22 -1.56
C LEU A 57 16.81 -13.82 -1.14
N GLY A 58 16.98 -15.14 -1.28
CA GLY A 58 18.22 -15.85 -0.94
C GLY A 58 18.55 -15.79 0.55
N GLU A 59 19.84 -15.76 0.88
CA GLU A 59 20.35 -15.76 2.27
C GLU A 59 20.44 -14.34 2.89
N ARG A 60 19.82 -13.34 2.26
CA ARG A 60 19.85 -11.97 2.76
C ARG A 60 19.10 -11.84 4.07
N GLU A 61 19.58 -10.99 4.95
CA GLU A 61 18.73 -10.45 6.00
C GLU A 61 17.78 -9.44 5.37
N TYR A 62 16.47 -9.60 5.61
CA TYR A 62 15.43 -8.76 5.03
C TYR A 62 14.25 -8.54 5.95
N LYS A 63 13.50 -7.48 5.69
CA LYS A 63 12.15 -7.23 6.18
C LYS A 63 11.20 -7.16 5.01
N VAL A 64 9.99 -7.67 5.17
CA VAL A 64 8.92 -7.56 4.20
C VAL A 64 8.00 -6.42 4.66
N PHE A 65 8.03 -5.33 3.94
CA PHE A 65 7.10 -4.23 4.16
C PHE A 65 5.86 -4.46 3.31
N ALA A 66 4.73 -4.65 3.95
CA ALA A 66 3.43 -4.63 3.30
C ALA A 66 2.73 -3.30 3.61
N TRP A 67 1.92 -2.80 2.68
CA TRP A 67 1.13 -1.61 3.00
C TRP A 67 0.18 -1.89 4.15
N SER A 68 -0.43 -3.07 4.18
CA SER A 68 -1.26 -3.47 5.31
C SER A 68 -0.96 -4.89 5.79
N LYS A 69 -1.35 -5.17 7.01
CA LYS A 69 -1.23 -6.48 7.65
C LYS A 69 -2.09 -7.57 6.98
N SER A 70 -3.04 -7.17 6.14
CA SER A 70 -3.91 -8.10 5.42
C SER A 70 -3.13 -9.05 4.50
N ASP A 71 -2.03 -8.57 3.89
CA ASP A 71 -1.21 -9.38 3.00
C ASP A 71 -0.57 -10.55 3.75
N TYR A 72 0.00 -10.28 4.93
CA TYR A 72 0.54 -11.31 5.80
C TYR A 72 -0.53 -12.32 6.24
N TRP A 73 -1.67 -11.82 6.71
CA TRP A 73 -2.75 -12.68 7.20
C TRP A 73 -3.35 -13.55 6.09
N GLN A 74 -3.49 -13.00 4.88
CA GLN A 74 -3.99 -13.76 3.74
C GLN A 74 -3.04 -14.92 3.40
N LEU A 75 -1.73 -14.65 3.33
CA LEU A 75 -0.74 -15.68 3.05
C LEU A 75 -0.68 -16.74 4.17
N ASP A 76 -0.66 -16.32 5.42
CA ASP A 76 -0.66 -17.22 6.59
C ASP A 76 -1.90 -18.13 6.59
N HIS A 77 -3.07 -17.55 6.32
CA HIS A 77 -4.32 -18.31 6.20
C HIS A 77 -4.29 -19.32 5.06
N GLU A 78 -3.82 -18.92 3.89
CA GLU A 78 -3.71 -19.80 2.72
C GLU A 78 -2.74 -20.96 2.96
N ILE A 79 -1.57 -20.68 3.54
CA ILE A 79 -0.56 -21.68 3.88
C ILE A 79 -1.13 -22.71 4.86
N LYS A 80 -1.78 -22.24 5.92
CA LYS A 80 -2.39 -23.11 6.94
C LYS A 80 -3.55 -23.92 6.40
N SER A 81 -4.47 -23.31 5.66
CA SER A 81 -5.65 -23.97 5.11
C SER A 81 -5.30 -25.05 4.09
N LYS A 82 -4.27 -24.80 3.27
CA LYS A 82 -3.76 -25.74 2.28
C LYS A 82 -2.71 -26.70 2.84
N LYS A 83 -2.34 -26.57 4.12
CA LYS A 83 -1.33 -27.40 4.80
C LYS A 83 0.01 -27.42 4.04
N LEU A 84 0.45 -26.26 3.57
CA LEU A 84 1.71 -26.12 2.87
C LEU A 84 2.85 -26.16 3.89
N ASN A 85 3.71 -27.18 3.81
CA ASN A 85 4.85 -27.34 4.70
C ASN A 85 6.15 -27.22 3.89
N ASP A 86 7.01 -26.31 4.29
CA ASP A 86 8.33 -26.10 3.69
C ASP A 86 9.15 -25.16 4.57
N GLU A 87 10.43 -25.47 4.80
CA GLU A 87 11.32 -24.67 5.66
C GLU A 87 11.47 -23.22 5.14
N LYS A 88 11.47 -23.02 3.81
CA LYS A 88 11.54 -21.68 3.21
C LYS A 88 10.29 -20.87 3.48
N LEU A 89 9.11 -21.52 3.49
CA LEU A 89 7.86 -20.85 3.85
C LEU A 89 7.85 -20.47 5.32
N ASP A 90 8.29 -21.37 6.20
CA ASP A 90 8.38 -21.11 7.64
C ASP A 90 9.31 -19.90 7.91
N GLU A 91 10.42 -19.80 7.18
CA GLU A 91 11.36 -18.69 7.28
C GLU A 91 10.78 -17.37 6.73
N LEU A 92 10.14 -17.43 5.54
CA LEU A 92 9.51 -16.27 4.89
C LEU A 92 8.37 -15.69 5.74
N MET A 93 7.61 -16.57 6.39
CA MET A 93 6.42 -16.20 7.16
C MET A 93 6.68 -15.91 8.64
N LYS A 94 7.93 -15.80 9.06
CA LYS A 94 8.24 -15.36 10.43
C LYS A 94 7.64 -13.99 10.69
N PRO A 95 6.78 -13.83 11.72
CA PRO A 95 6.09 -12.55 11.99
C PRO A 95 7.04 -11.36 12.15
N GLU A 96 8.22 -11.59 12.73
CA GLU A 96 9.24 -10.57 12.95
C GLU A 96 9.87 -10.03 11.66
N ARG A 97 9.68 -10.70 10.52
CA ARG A 97 10.11 -10.22 9.21
C ARG A 97 9.11 -9.28 8.56
N TRP A 98 7.83 -9.35 8.97
CA TRP A 98 6.77 -8.59 8.33
C TRP A 98 6.48 -7.29 9.07
N VAL A 99 6.39 -6.22 8.32
CA VAL A 99 6.16 -4.87 8.81
C VAL A 99 4.90 -4.31 8.16
N ASP A 100 3.92 -3.94 8.98
CA ASP A 100 2.73 -3.19 8.56
C ASP A 100 3.09 -1.72 8.47
N TYR A 101 3.31 -1.23 7.24
CA TYR A 101 3.71 0.16 7.06
C TYR A 101 2.54 1.14 7.18
N GLN A 102 1.31 0.69 6.95
CA GLN A 102 0.09 1.48 7.19
C GLN A 102 -0.06 1.85 8.67
N GLU A 103 0.23 0.88 9.56
CA GLU A 103 0.21 1.13 11.01
C GLU A 103 1.31 2.14 11.42
N ILE A 104 2.52 2.00 10.86
CA ILE A 104 3.63 2.94 11.09
C ILE A 104 3.24 4.34 10.61
N PHE A 105 2.70 4.44 9.39
CA PHE A 105 2.22 5.70 8.81
C PHE A 105 1.13 6.33 9.67
N GLY A 106 0.13 5.55 10.06
CA GLY A 106 -0.97 6.00 10.91
C GLY A 106 -0.49 6.56 12.25
N LYS A 107 0.42 5.84 12.92
CA LYS A 107 1.01 6.28 14.20
C LYS A 107 1.86 7.55 14.05
N LYS A 108 2.68 7.60 13.00
CA LYS A 108 3.57 8.76 12.74
C LYS A 108 2.79 10.06 12.56
N TYR A 109 1.65 9.97 11.90
CA TYR A 109 0.83 11.16 11.57
C TYR A 109 -0.45 11.29 12.40
N ASN A 110 -0.65 10.45 13.41
CA ASN A 110 -1.81 10.46 14.31
C ASN A 110 -3.15 10.33 13.59
N PHE A 111 -3.25 9.39 12.66
CA PHE A 111 -4.52 9.01 12.05
C PHE A 111 -5.29 8.07 12.97
N GLU A 112 -6.58 8.34 13.17
CA GLU A 112 -7.48 7.46 13.95
C GLU A 112 -7.93 6.23 13.13
N GLN A 113 -7.96 6.36 11.82
CA GLN A 113 -8.38 5.31 10.90
C GLN A 113 -7.23 4.90 9.99
N ALA A 114 -7.31 3.68 9.48
CA ALA A 114 -6.34 3.18 8.51
C ALA A 114 -6.42 3.99 7.21
N VAL A 115 -5.28 4.49 6.75
CA VAL A 115 -5.15 5.28 5.51
C VAL A 115 -4.85 4.35 4.36
N GLY A 116 -5.57 4.46 3.25
CA GLY A 116 -5.29 3.68 2.03
C GLY A 116 -3.96 4.09 1.38
N LEU A 117 -3.34 3.19 0.59
CA LEU A 117 -2.07 3.49 -0.08
C LEU A 117 -2.17 4.73 -0.98
N GLN A 118 -3.21 4.81 -1.78
CA GLN A 118 -3.43 5.95 -2.68
C GLN A 118 -3.53 7.27 -1.92
N GLU A 119 -4.27 7.28 -0.83
CA GLU A 119 -4.42 8.46 0.02
C GLU A 119 -3.07 8.85 0.65
N ALA A 120 -2.31 7.87 1.17
CA ALA A 120 -1.00 8.12 1.75
C ALA A 120 0.00 8.70 0.74
N LEU A 121 -0.01 8.22 -0.51
CA LEU A 121 0.79 8.77 -1.60
C LEU A 121 0.42 10.23 -1.87
N MET A 122 -0.86 10.54 -1.99
CA MET A 122 -1.36 11.90 -2.20
C MET A 122 -0.97 12.84 -1.05
N LEU A 123 -1.13 12.38 0.19
CA LEU A 123 -0.73 13.14 1.39
C LEU A 123 0.79 13.40 1.44
N CYS A 124 1.57 12.54 0.81
CA CYS A 124 3.02 12.66 0.72
C CYS A 124 3.51 13.30 -0.60
N ASP A 125 2.64 13.90 -1.41
CA ASP A 125 3.02 14.49 -2.71
C ASP A 125 3.76 13.49 -3.61
N ILE A 126 3.19 12.29 -3.70
CA ILE A 126 3.66 11.25 -4.59
C ILE A 126 2.51 10.93 -5.55
N GLU A 127 2.71 11.19 -6.82
CA GLU A 127 1.76 10.77 -7.85
C GLU A 127 1.83 9.24 -7.99
N PRO A 128 0.70 8.51 -7.83
CA PRO A 128 0.67 7.08 -8.05
C PRO A 128 1.14 6.73 -9.47
N ASP A 129 1.97 5.72 -9.58
CA ASP A 129 2.44 5.19 -10.86
C ASP A 129 1.81 3.83 -11.14
N GLY A 130 1.52 3.55 -12.41
CA GLY A 130 0.91 2.31 -12.83
C GLY A 130 -0.58 2.19 -12.48
N ARG A 131 -1.03 0.94 -12.36
CA ARG A 131 -2.43 0.61 -12.10
C ARG A 131 -2.64 0.26 -10.63
N MET A 132 -3.58 0.94 -9.98
CA MET A 132 -4.03 0.56 -8.63
C MET A 132 -4.58 -0.87 -8.63
N HIS A 133 -4.28 -1.59 -7.55
CA HIS A 133 -4.59 -3.02 -7.37
C HIS A 133 -3.82 -3.98 -8.31
N ASP A 134 -2.85 -3.49 -9.07
CA ASP A 134 -1.79 -4.34 -9.59
C ASP A 134 -0.74 -4.54 -8.50
N GLY A 135 -0.45 -5.80 -8.15
CA GLY A 135 0.41 -6.09 -7.00
C GLY A 135 1.85 -5.60 -7.16
N LEU A 136 2.36 -5.45 -8.40
CA LEU A 136 3.69 -4.90 -8.62
C LEU A 136 3.68 -3.37 -8.55
N ASP A 137 2.69 -2.73 -9.14
CA ASP A 137 2.55 -1.27 -9.11
C ASP A 137 2.30 -0.78 -7.68
N ASP A 138 1.47 -1.49 -6.90
CA ASP A 138 1.26 -1.20 -5.48
C ASP A 138 2.55 -1.40 -4.66
N ALA A 139 3.35 -2.42 -4.96
CA ALA A 139 4.65 -2.62 -4.31
C ALA A 139 5.64 -1.48 -4.64
N TRP A 140 5.67 -1.01 -5.89
CA TRP A 140 6.46 0.13 -6.32
C TRP A 140 6.04 1.42 -5.61
N ASN A 141 4.75 1.71 -5.59
CA ASN A 141 4.21 2.88 -4.92
C ASN A 141 4.50 2.85 -3.42
N THR A 142 4.39 1.68 -2.78
CA THR A 142 4.76 1.49 -1.37
C THR A 142 6.26 1.73 -1.16
N ALA A 143 7.12 1.22 -2.02
CA ALA A 143 8.56 1.42 -1.97
C ALA A 143 8.94 2.92 -2.06
N ARG A 144 8.34 3.65 -3.00
CA ARG A 144 8.55 5.12 -3.16
C ARG A 144 8.10 5.90 -1.93
N LEU A 145 6.99 5.50 -1.33
CA LEU A 145 6.48 6.11 -0.10
C LEU A 145 7.42 5.87 1.08
N ILE A 146 7.89 4.64 1.26
CA ILE A 146 8.88 4.26 2.28
C ILE A 146 10.16 5.07 2.08
N GLU A 147 10.73 5.05 0.89
CA GLU A 147 11.95 5.81 0.57
C GLU A 147 11.81 7.29 0.94
N LYS A 148 10.72 7.93 0.52
CA LYS A 148 10.47 9.36 0.80
C LYS A 148 10.39 9.64 2.29
N LEU A 149 9.71 8.80 3.05
CA LEU A 149 9.46 9.03 4.48
C LEU A 149 10.65 8.65 5.37
N GLU A 150 11.39 7.60 5.00
CA GLU A 150 12.58 7.19 5.75
C GLU A 150 13.76 8.14 5.49
N LYS A 151 13.91 8.63 4.26
CA LYS A 151 14.90 9.68 3.94
C LYS A 151 14.52 11.05 4.52
N ASN A 152 13.26 11.28 4.85
CA ASN A 152 12.76 12.54 5.41
C ASN A 152 11.92 12.29 6.68
N PRO A 153 12.55 11.97 7.83
CA PRO A 153 11.82 11.60 9.05
C PRO A 153 10.84 12.67 9.55
N ASN A 154 11.11 13.94 9.24
CA ASN A 154 10.30 15.10 9.62
C ASN A 154 9.36 15.58 8.50
N TYR A 155 9.08 14.73 7.51
CA TYR A 155 8.19 15.08 6.41
C TYR A 155 6.80 15.46 6.92
N LYS A 156 6.28 16.60 6.46
CA LYS A 156 4.94 17.08 6.79
C LYS A 156 3.98 16.77 5.65
N LEU A 157 2.80 16.27 5.99
CA LEU A 157 1.77 15.95 5.01
C LEU A 157 1.21 17.25 4.40
N ILE A 158 1.09 17.29 3.08
CA ILE A 158 0.62 18.49 2.34
C ILE A 158 -0.77 18.94 2.78
N TYR A 159 -1.66 17.99 3.04
CA TYR A 159 -3.04 18.31 3.43
C TYR A 159 -3.09 19.03 4.80
N ARG A 160 -2.22 18.64 5.75
CA ARG A 160 -2.15 19.30 7.06
C ARG A 160 -1.57 20.70 6.99
N GLU A 161 -0.59 20.92 6.13
CA GLU A 161 -0.05 22.26 5.91
C GLU A 161 -1.10 23.23 5.34
N ARG A 162 -1.99 22.75 4.45
CA ARG A 162 -3.10 23.57 3.91
C ARG A 162 -4.13 23.89 4.98
N GLN A 163 -4.52 22.93 5.82
CA GLN A 163 -5.45 23.18 6.92
C GLN A 163 -4.86 24.13 7.96
N GLU A 164 -3.59 23.96 8.36
CA GLU A 164 -2.91 24.86 9.29
C GLU A 164 -2.81 26.28 8.73
N GLN A 165 -2.67 26.44 7.39
CA GLN A 165 -2.68 27.75 6.74
C GLN A 165 -4.06 28.35 6.63
N GLU A 166 -5.11 27.56 6.38
CA GLU A 166 -6.50 28.01 6.35
C GLU A 166 -7.00 28.38 7.74
N ASP A 167 -6.71 27.59 8.76
CA ASP A 167 -7.05 27.87 10.15
C ASP A 167 -6.29 29.06 10.74
N SER A 168 -5.09 29.37 10.20
CA SER A 168 -4.29 30.52 10.64
C SER A 168 -4.71 31.84 9.97
N GLN A 169 -5.54 31.79 8.92
CA GLN A 169 -6.12 33.00 8.35
C GLN A 169 -7.33 33.44 9.17
N PRO A 170 -7.30 34.65 9.78
CA PRO A 170 -8.48 35.16 10.45
C PRO A 170 -9.62 35.24 9.43
N LEU A 171 -10.76 34.65 9.79
CA LEU A 171 -12.01 34.75 9.02
C LEU A 171 -12.33 36.22 8.81
N LYS A 172 -11.87 36.80 7.69
CA LYS A 172 -12.28 38.12 7.21
C LYS A 172 -13.63 38.04 6.53
N VAL A 173 -14.60 37.45 7.17
CA VAL A 173 -15.99 37.61 6.79
C VAL A 173 -16.47 38.92 7.42
N ARG A 174 -16.53 39.99 6.66
CA ARG A 174 -17.24 41.17 7.09
C ARG A 174 -18.70 40.79 7.20
N LEU A 175 -19.25 40.88 8.42
CA LEU A 175 -20.67 40.60 8.69
C LEU A 175 -21.61 41.39 7.73
N GLY A 176 -21.15 42.47 7.13
CA GLY A 176 -21.90 43.24 6.13
C GLY A 176 -22.12 42.55 4.79
N GLU A 177 -21.18 41.69 4.36
CA GLU A 177 -21.29 40.97 3.09
C GLU A 177 -22.26 39.78 3.17
N LEU A 178 -22.57 39.29 4.36
CA LEU A 178 -23.55 38.22 4.59
C LEU A 178 -25.00 38.71 4.45
N PHE A 179 -25.23 40.00 4.54
CA PHE A 179 -26.57 40.62 4.44
C PHE A 179 -26.87 41.26 3.10
N GLU A 180 -25.89 41.50 2.24
CA GLU A 180 -26.11 42.04 0.89
C GLU A 180 -26.83 41.08 -0.07
N GLY A 181 -26.85 39.77 0.24
CA GLY A 181 -27.59 38.75 -0.55
C GLY A 181 -29.01 38.47 -0.10
N LEU A 182 -29.47 39.03 1.01
CA LEU A 182 -30.83 38.89 1.54
C LEU A 182 -31.70 40.12 1.19
N ASN A 183 -32.09 40.25 -0.09
CA ASN A 183 -33.17 41.11 -0.47
C ASN A 183 -34.50 40.55 0.05
N LEU A 184 -34.84 40.88 1.30
CA LEU A 184 -36.18 40.74 1.81
C LEU A 184 -37.07 41.80 1.12
N GLN A 185 -37.74 41.40 0.05
CA GLN A 185 -38.92 42.13 -0.41
C GLN A 185 -40.02 41.98 0.63
N LEU A 186 -40.14 43.01 1.49
CA LEU A 186 -41.34 43.25 2.26
C LEU A 186 -42.35 43.92 1.37
N GLY A 187 -43.33 43.15 0.87
CA GLY A 187 -44.57 43.64 0.29
C GLY A 187 -45.64 43.70 1.36
#